data_75b3c89fcd7b990232ad794d3b59dac6
#
_entry.id   75b3c89fcd7b990232ad794d3b59dac6
#
_cell.length_a   1.000
_cell.length_b   1.000
_cell.length_c   1.000
_cell.angle_alpha   90.00
_cell.angle_beta   90.00
_cell.angle_gamma   90.00
#
_symmetry.space_group_name_H-M   'P 1'
#
loop_
_entity.id
_entity.type
_entity.pdbx_description
1 polymer ?
#
loop_
_entity_poly.entity_id
_entity_poly.type
_entity_poly.pdbx_seq_one_letter_code
_entity_poly.pdbx_strand_id
1 'polypeptide(L)'
;SESYPIDCEAFMKDNSGKYVKYLWDPNSYINIMVYNFTTEPNSNSVTLGISHIPFSTTGKHYLEGLGETDYSHLTLANLQFPLCVSINSLYINEESTPTEYSTADIVVTLAHELGHYLGLHHVFAETDNGTCEDTDYCKDTKRYNKQEYDSNCDYIYENEREKYTFKNLVKRTGCDGIEFISYNIMDYAISYSN
;
A
#
# COMPACT_ATOMS: atom_id res chain seq x y z
N SER A 1 -26.55 7.60 7.46
CA SER A 1 -25.99 6.62 6.50
C SER A 1 -25.05 7.35 5.55
N GLU A 2 -23.87 6.82 5.36
CA GLU A 2 -22.94 7.35 4.36
C GLU A 2 -23.47 7.00 2.96
N SER A 3 -23.28 7.90 1.99
CA SER A 3 -23.59 7.61 0.58
C SER A 3 -22.40 6.94 -0.08
N TYR A 4 -22.61 5.88 -0.80
CA TYR A 4 -21.58 5.19 -1.58
C TYR A 4 -21.58 5.70 -3.04
N PRO A 5 -20.42 5.70 -3.72
CA PRO A 5 -19.07 5.35 -3.22
C PRO A 5 -18.51 6.40 -2.22
N ILE A 6 -17.48 6.02 -1.47
CA ILE A 6 -16.82 6.88 -0.49
C ILE A 6 -15.40 7.16 -0.98
N ASP A 7 -14.97 8.42 -0.88
CA ASP A 7 -13.58 8.80 -1.06
C ASP A 7 -12.73 8.17 0.06
N CYS A 8 -11.91 7.18 -0.29
CA CYS A 8 -11.14 6.43 0.69
C CYS A 8 -10.07 7.27 1.37
N GLU A 9 -9.44 8.21 0.66
CA GLU A 9 -8.45 9.10 1.26
C GLU A 9 -9.09 10.07 2.24
N ALA A 10 -10.21 10.69 1.87
CA ALA A 10 -10.95 11.57 2.75
C ALA A 10 -11.48 10.82 4.00
N PHE A 11 -11.89 9.56 3.84
CA PHE A 11 -12.29 8.70 4.95
C PHE A 11 -11.09 8.43 5.88
N MET A 12 -9.95 8.01 5.35
CA MET A 12 -8.76 7.66 6.12
C MET A 12 -8.11 8.88 6.78
N LYS A 13 -8.17 10.05 6.14
CA LYS A 13 -7.63 11.32 6.66
C LYS A 13 -8.57 12.05 7.62
N ASP A 14 -9.81 11.55 7.83
CA ASP A 14 -10.75 12.19 8.77
C ASP A 14 -10.20 12.12 10.20
N ASN A 15 -10.08 13.28 10.82
CA ASN A 15 -9.62 13.45 12.20
C ASN A 15 -10.68 14.07 13.13
N SER A 16 -11.92 14.05 12.71
CA SER A 16 -13.06 14.58 13.49
C SER A 16 -13.60 13.61 14.53
N GLY A 17 -13.14 12.38 14.52
CA GLY A 17 -13.68 11.28 15.34
C GLY A 17 -14.99 10.69 14.81
N LYS A 18 -15.52 11.20 13.70
CA LYS A 18 -16.82 10.81 13.11
C LYS A 18 -16.93 9.30 12.87
N TYR A 19 -15.84 8.68 12.44
CA TYR A 19 -15.80 7.27 12.03
C TYR A 19 -15.33 6.32 13.13
N VAL A 20 -14.81 6.83 14.25
CA VAL A 20 -14.33 6.02 15.38
C VAL A 20 -15.43 5.11 15.95
N LYS A 21 -16.68 5.53 15.88
CA LYS A 21 -17.85 4.75 16.32
C LYS A 21 -18.06 3.42 15.58
N TYR A 22 -17.42 3.23 14.44
CA TYR A 22 -17.49 1.99 13.65
C TYR A 22 -16.37 1.01 13.98
N LEU A 23 -15.38 1.44 14.77
CA LEU A 23 -14.25 0.61 15.11
C LEU A 23 -14.56 -0.27 16.33
N TRP A 24 -14.00 -1.44 16.31
CA TRP A 24 -13.80 -2.24 17.51
C TRP A 24 -12.52 -1.79 18.23
N ASP A 25 -12.36 -2.18 19.49
CA ASP A 25 -11.20 -1.78 20.29
C ASP A 25 -9.87 -2.12 19.57
N PRO A 26 -9.08 -1.11 19.20
CA PRO A 26 -7.85 -1.30 18.42
C PRO A 26 -6.76 -2.06 19.17
N ASN A 27 -6.87 -2.20 20.51
CA ASN A 27 -5.94 -3.02 21.29
C ASN A 27 -6.24 -4.52 21.19
N SER A 28 -7.44 -4.88 20.71
CA SER A 28 -7.91 -6.26 20.65
C SER A 28 -8.18 -6.73 19.22
N TYR A 29 -8.38 -5.81 18.29
CA TYR A 29 -8.81 -6.11 16.93
C TYR A 29 -8.09 -5.25 15.89
N ILE A 30 -7.76 -5.85 14.77
CA ILE A 30 -7.46 -5.13 13.53
C ILE A 30 -8.80 -4.85 12.85
N ASN A 31 -9.10 -3.57 12.66
CA ASN A 31 -10.32 -3.16 11.98
C ASN A 31 -10.08 -3.16 10.46
N ILE A 32 -10.90 -3.92 9.72
CA ILE A 32 -10.88 -3.94 8.25
C ILE A 32 -12.22 -3.42 7.76
N MET A 33 -12.20 -2.34 7.00
CA MET A 33 -13.39 -1.72 6.41
C MET A 33 -13.47 -2.08 4.93
N VAL A 34 -14.60 -2.63 4.51
CA VAL A 34 -14.84 -3.02 3.12
C VAL A 34 -15.98 -2.19 2.57
N TYR A 35 -15.68 -1.35 1.58
CA TYR A 35 -16.67 -0.47 0.96
C TYR A 35 -16.26 -0.08 -0.46
N ASN A 36 -17.20 0.45 -1.24
CA ASN A 36 -16.93 0.92 -2.59
C ASN A 36 -16.20 2.27 -2.55
N PHE A 37 -15.00 2.32 -3.12
CA PHE A 37 -14.19 3.54 -3.22
C PHE A 37 -14.68 4.41 -4.37
N THR A 38 -14.59 5.73 -4.18
CA THR A 38 -14.78 6.67 -5.27
C THR A 38 -13.65 6.51 -6.30
N THR A 39 -14.01 6.41 -7.56
CA THR A 39 -13.05 6.40 -8.66
C THR A 39 -13.01 7.78 -9.28
N GLU A 40 -11.82 8.38 -9.38
CA GLU A 40 -11.65 9.66 -10.07
C GLU A 40 -11.95 9.51 -11.56
N PRO A 41 -12.79 10.37 -12.14
CA PRO A 41 -13.07 10.36 -13.56
C PRO A 41 -11.76 10.53 -14.35
N ASN A 42 -11.50 9.65 -15.28
CA ASN A 42 -10.31 9.63 -16.14
C ASN A 42 -9.00 9.21 -15.44
N SER A 43 -9.04 8.64 -14.24
CA SER A 43 -7.88 7.97 -13.65
C SER A 43 -7.66 6.61 -14.31
N ASN A 44 -6.42 6.36 -14.75
CA ASN A 44 -5.98 5.04 -15.20
C ASN A 44 -5.52 4.15 -14.03
N SER A 45 -5.51 4.69 -12.82
CA SER A 45 -5.14 3.97 -11.60
C SER A 45 -6.35 3.74 -10.71
N VAL A 46 -6.37 2.60 -10.04
CA VAL A 46 -7.42 2.21 -9.10
C VAL A 46 -6.78 1.93 -7.75
N THR A 47 -7.35 2.51 -6.70
CA THR A 47 -6.97 2.19 -5.33
C THR A 47 -7.70 0.91 -4.90
N LEU A 48 -6.93 -0.13 -4.61
CA LEU A 48 -7.43 -1.43 -4.17
C LEU A 48 -7.61 -1.50 -2.66
N GLY A 49 -6.67 -0.91 -1.93
CA GLY A 49 -6.66 -0.79 -0.48
C GLY A 49 -5.96 0.47 -0.03
N ILE A 50 -6.10 0.80 1.22
CA ILE A 50 -5.39 1.89 1.90
C ILE A 50 -5.36 1.58 3.41
N SER A 51 -4.23 1.81 4.06
CA SER A 51 -4.05 1.50 5.47
C SER A 51 -3.49 2.67 6.25
N HIS A 52 -3.79 2.70 7.54
CA HIS A 52 -3.02 3.51 8.48
C HIS A 52 -1.72 2.82 8.84
N ILE A 53 -0.64 3.59 8.85
CA ILE A 53 0.63 3.18 9.46
C ILE A 53 0.52 3.46 10.96
N PRO A 54 0.96 2.57 11.84
CA PRO A 54 0.86 2.76 13.28
C PRO A 54 1.79 3.87 13.77
N PHE A 55 1.54 4.33 14.99
CA PHE A 55 2.43 5.25 15.67
C PHE A 55 3.49 4.48 16.47
N SER A 56 4.68 5.07 16.57
CA SER A 56 5.71 4.63 17.50
C SER A 56 5.59 5.35 18.84
N THR A 57 5.84 4.64 19.92
CA THR A 57 6.01 5.26 21.22
C THR A 57 7.42 5.83 21.34
N THR A 58 7.57 6.91 22.09
CA THR A 58 8.88 7.45 22.43
C THR A 58 9.66 6.48 23.36
N GLY A 59 10.98 6.50 23.28
CA GLY A 59 11.86 5.76 24.18
C GLY A 59 12.18 4.33 23.74
N LYS A 60 12.12 3.36 24.64
CA LYS A 60 12.64 2.00 24.42
C LYS A 60 12.01 1.22 23.25
N HIS A 61 10.79 1.56 22.92
CA HIS A 61 10.00 0.89 21.86
C HIS A 61 9.84 1.77 20.62
N TYR A 62 10.70 2.80 20.49
CA TYR A 62 10.73 3.63 19.30
C TYR A 62 11.05 2.80 18.06
N LEU A 63 10.27 2.99 17.01
CA LEU A 63 10.50 2.43 15.68
C LEU A 63 10.71 3.59 14.70
N GLU A 64 11.84 3.56 14.03
CA GLU A 64 12.19 4.55 13.01
C GLU A 64 11.18 4.51 11.86
N GLY A 65 10.89 5.67 11.28
CA GLY A 65 9.95 5.80 10.17
C GLY A 65 8.48 5.90 10.55
N LEU A 66 8.12 5.68 11.81
CA LEU A 66 6.74 5.83 12.29
C LEU A 66 6.54 7.18 12.99
N GLY A 67 5.34 7.73 12.85
CA GLY A 67 4.93 8.91 13.60
C GLY A 67 4.96 8.67 15.11
N GLU A 68 5.42 9.65 15.88
CA GLU A 68 5.50 9.52 17.33
C GLU A 68 4.16 9.87 18.01
N THR A 69 3.87 9.21 19.11
CA THR A 69 2.75 9.51 19.97
C THR A 69 3.12 9.39 21.44
N ASP A 70 2.52 10.24 22.26
CA ASP A 70 2.65 10.18 23.73
C ASP A 70 1.72 9.13 24.36
N TYR A 71 0.81 8.56 23.60
CA TYR A 71 -0.09 7.53 24.11
C TYR A 71 0.66 6.21 24.29
N SER A 72 0.55 5.63 25.46
CA SER A 72 1.08 4.27 25.73
C SER A 72 0.25 3.17 25.04
N HIS A 73 -1.01 3.46 24.73
CA HIS A 73 -1.92 2.61 23.97
C HIS A 73 -3.07 3.46 23.42
N LEU A 74 -3.63 3.04 22.30
CA LEU A 74 -4.77 3.69 21.67
C LEU A 74 -6.07 3.07 22.22
N THR A 75 -7.04 3.92 22.50
CA THR A 75 -8.40 3.52 22.88
C THR A 75 -9.39 4.25 22.00
N LEU A 76 -10.62 3.75 21.88
CA LEU A 76 -11.67 4.45 21.15
C LEU A 76 -11.92 5.88 21.67
N ALA A 77 -11.62 6.12 22.95
CA ALA A 77 -11.81 7.43 23.56
C ALA A 77 -10.74 8.47 23.17
N ASN A 78 -9.54 8.02 22.82
CA ASN A 78 -8.45 8.91 22.40
C ASN A 78 -8.17 8.92 20.91
N LEU A 79 -8.87 8.09 20.11
CA LEU A 79 -8.81 8.12 18.66
C LEU A 79 -9.64 9.29 18.08
N GLN A 80 -9.07 9.97 17.10
CA GLN A 80 -9.75 11.00 16.31
C GLN A 80 -9.93 10.59 14.84
N PHE A 81 -9.34 9.49 14.41
CA PHE A 81 -9.33 8.99 13.04
C PHE A 81 -9.70 7.50 13.01
N PRO A 82 -10.16 6.97 11.87
CA PRO A 82 -10.59 5.58 11.75
C PRO A 82 -9.39 4.63 11.60
N LEU A 83 -8.67 4.35 12.69
CA LEU A 83 -7.51 3.42 12.67
C LEU A 83 -7.92 2.05 12.13
N CYS A 84 -7.70 1.82 10.84
CA CYS A 84 -8.15 0.63 10.14
C CYS A 84 -7.35 0.39 8.85
N VAL A 85 -7.61 -0.76 8.25
CA VAL A 85 -7.35 -1.08 6.85
C VAL A 85 -8.65 -0.90 6.08
N SER A 86 -8.63 -0.24 4.94
CA SER A 86 -9.77 -0.10 4.03
C SER A 86 -9.51 -0.87 2.74
N ILE A 87 -10.50 -1.64 2.28
CA ILE A 87 -10.43 -2.46 1.08
C ILE A 87 -11.57 -2.07 0.13
N ASN A 88 -11.24 -1.91 -1.14
CA ASN A 88 -12.21 -1.60 -2.18
C ASN A 88 -13.09 -2.82 -2.47
N SER A 89 -14.38 -2.72 -2.14
CA SER A 89 -15.32 -3.83 -2.28
C SER A 89 -15.54 -4.29 -3.73
N LEU A 90 -15.17 -3.47 -4.73
CA LEU A 90 -15.29 -3.85 -6.15
C LEU A 90 -14.34 -5.00 -6.53
N TYR A 91 -13.23 -5.15 -5.80
CA TYR A 91 -12.16 -6.12 -6.08
C TYR A 91 -12.06 -7.25 -5.07
N ILE A 92 -13.04 -7.39 -4.18
CA ILE A 92 -13.00 -8.39 -3.09
C ILE A 92 -13.03 -9.85 -3.58
N ASN A 93 -13.43 -10.07 -4.83
CA ASN A 93 -13.48 -11.40 -5.44
C ASN A 93 -12.38 -11.61 -6.50
N GLU A 94 -11.45 -10.66 -6.62
CA GLU A 94 -10.34 -10.78 -7.56
C GLU A 94 -9.26 -11.68 -6.95
N GLU A 95 -8.95 -12.78 -7.63
CA GLU A 95 -7.96 -13.75 -7.19
C GLU A 95 -7.09 -14.17 -8.36
N SER A 96 -5.79 -14.38 -8.11
CA SER A 96 -4.89 -15.02 -9.05
C SER A 96 -5.15 -16.53 -9.07
N THR A 97 -5.01 -17.14 -10.25
CA THR A 97 -5.06 -18.58 -10.43
C THR A 97 -3.67 -19.11 -10.82
N PRO A 98 -3.43 -20.43 -10.84
CA PRO A 98 -2.15 -20.97 -11.30
C PRO A 98 -1.79 -20.60 -12.75
N THR A 99 -2.77 -20.18 -13.55
CA THR A 99 -2.62 -19.87 -14.97
C THR A 99 -2.86 -18.41 -15.32
N GLU A 100 -3.42 -17.63 -14.39
CA GLU A 100 -3.79 -16.24 -14.63
C GLU A 100 -3.42 -15.38 -13.41
N TYR A 101 -2.65 -14.34 -13.65
CA TYR A 101 -2.25 -13.38 -12.63
C TYR A 101 -3.23 -12.20 -12.58
N SER A 102 -3.80 -11.93 -11.41
CA SER A 102 -4.60 -10.71 -11.18
C SER A 102 -3.74 -9.65 -10.46
N THR A 103 -3.67 -8.47 -11.05
CA THR A 103 -3.02 -7.31 -10.41
C THR A 103 -3.83 -6.76 -9.23
N ALA A 104 -5.10 -7.16 -9.12
CA ALA A 104 -6.03 -6.78 -8.07
C ALA A 104 -6.31 -7.92 -7.08
N ASP A 105 -5.42 -8.93 -7.02
CA ASP A 105 -5.58 -10.08 -6.12
C ASP A 105 -5.85 -9.64 -4.68
N ILE A 106 -6.99 -10.05 -4.15
CA ILE A 106 -7.45 -9.61 -2.83
C ILE A 106 -6.54 -10.09 -1.69
N VAL A 107 -5.95 -11.28 -1.83
CA VAL A 107 -5.05 -11.84 -0.80
C VAL A 107 -3.76 -11.01 -0.75
N VAL A 108 -3.22 -10.67 -1.91
CA VAL A 108 -2.02 -9.82 -2.03
C VAL A 108 -2.32 -8.42 -1.52
N THR A 109 -3.42 -7.81 -1.97
CA THR A 109 -3.86 -6.48 -1.54
C THR A 109 -4.04 -6.42 -0.02
N LEU A 110 -4.78 -7.36 0.56
CA LEU A 110 -5.02 -7.38 2.00
C LEU A 110 -3.72 -7.58 2.80
N ALA A 111 -2.83 -8.47 2.32
CA ALA A 111 -1.54 -8.70 2.98
C ALA A 111 -0.64 -7.46 2.92
N HIS A 112 -0.64 -6.72 1.80
CA HIS A 112 0.06 -5.44 1.63
C HIS A 112 -0.44 -4.39 2.63
N GLU A 113 -1.75 -4.18 2.68
CA GLU A 113 -2.36 -3.20 3.58
C GLU A 113 -2.18 -3.56 5.07
N LEU A 114 -2.22 -4.86 5.39
CA LEU A 114 -1.88 -5.32 6.74
C LEU A 114 -0.40 -5.10 7.07
N GLY A 115 0.49 -5.19 6.08
CA GLY A 115 1.90 -4.83 6.23
C GLY A 115 2.05 -3.38 6.68
N HIS A 116 1.37 -2.44 6.02
CA HIS A 116 1.33 -1.04 6.44
C HIS A 116 0.75 -0.87 7.84
N TYR A 117 -0.37 -1.53 8.14
CA TYR A 117 -1.00 -1.48 9.47
C TYR A 117 -0.05 -1.97 10.58
N LEU A 118 0.89 -2.86 10.26
CA LEU A 118 1.92 -3.35 11.17
C LEU A 118 3.21 -2.52 11.17
N GLY A 119 3.29 -1.46 10.38
CA GLY A 119 4.39 -0.50 10.37
C GLY A 119 5.39 -0.67 9.23
N LEU A 120 5.10 -1.51 8.24
CA LEU A 120 5.96 -1.64 7.07
C LEU A 120 5.69 -0.51 6.06
N HIS A 121 6.76 0.06 5.51
CA HIS A 121 6.72 1.00 4.39
C HIS A 121 6.90 0.26 3.06
N HIS A 122 6.64 0.94 1.94
CA HIS A 122 6.97 0.40 0.63
C HIS A 122 8.50 0.18 0.50
N VAL A 123 8.88 -0.83 -0.28
CA VAL A 123 10.29 -1.18 -0.53
C VAL A 123 11.04 -0.19 -1.41
N PHE A 124 10.36 0.81 -1.93
CA PHE A 124 10.89 1.87 -2.78
C PHE A 124 10.68 3.24 -2.12
N ALA A 125 11.55 4.21 -2.46
CA ALA A 125 11.40 5.57 -1.97
C ALA A 125 10.16 6.24 -2.58
N GLU A 126 9.30 6.77 -1.72
CA GLU A 126 8.06 7.47 -2.09
C GLU A 126 8.28 8.97 -2.31
N THR A 127 9.46 9.37 -2.75
CA THR A 127 9.76 10.75 -3.05
C THR A 127 9.43 11.07 -4.50
N ASP A 128 8.90 12.27 -4.76
CA ASP A 128 8.53 12.74 -6.11
C ASP A 128 9.70 12.73 -7.11
N ASN A 129 10.91 12.55 -6.64
CA ASN A 129 12.13 12.62 -7.46
C ASN A 129 12.74 11.26 -7.83
N GLY A 130 12.09 10.16 -7.46
CA GLY A 130 12.59 8.82 -7.76
C GLY A 130 14.02 8.62 -7.28
N THR A 131 14.23 8.37 -6.02
CA THR A 131 15.55 8.21 -5.42
C THR A 131 15.82 6.77 -5.00
N CYS A 132 17.07 6.50 -4.64
CA CYS A 132 17.50 5.27 -3.99
C CYS A 132 17.64 5.42 -2.48
N GLU A 133 16.93 6.36 -1.88
CA GLU A 133 16.92 6.54 -0.43
C GLU A 133 16.29 5.34 0.28
N ASP A 134 16.80 5.05 1.46
CA ASP A 134 16.28 4.01 2.33
C ASP A 134 15.09 4.60 3.12
N THR A 135 13.89 4.36 2.64
CA THR A 135 12.67 4.88 3.27
C THR A 135 11.78 3.78 3.83
N ASP A 136 12.17 2.51 3.66
CA ASP A 136 11.45 1.38 4.26
C ASP A 136 11.99 0.97 5.64
N TYR A 137 13.14 1.55 6.04
CA TYR A 137 13.81 1.32 7.31
C TYR A 137 14.22 -0.16 7.54
N CYS A 138 14.29 -0.96 6.48
CA CYS A 138 14.62 -2.38 6.49
C CYS A 138 15.96 -2.63 5.78
N LYS A 139 17.01 -2.96 6.54
CA LYS A 139 18.38 -3.11 6.02
C LYS A 139 18.59 -4.28 5.06
N ASP A 140 17.68 -5.25 5.06
CA ASP A 140 17.72 -6.46 4.25
C ASP A 140 16.90 -6.36 2.96
N THR A 141 16.18 -5.26 2.77
CA THR A 141 15.41 -4.99 1.57
C THR A 141 16.30 -4.44 0.45
N LYS A 142 16.15 -4.98 -0.76
CA LYS A 142 16.82 -4.42 -1.94
C LYS A 142 16.07 -3.18 -2.43
N ARG A 143 16.76 -2.05 -2.43
CA ARG A 143 16.23 -0.76 -2.90
C ARG A 143 16.32 -0.64 -4.41
N TYR A 144 15.34 0.00 -5.01
CA TYR A 144 15.32 0.37 -6.41
C TYR A 144 14.60 1.71 -6.61
N ASN A 145 14.89 2.38 -7.72
CA ASN A 145 14.22 3.60 -8.10
C ASN A 145 12.91 3.27 -8.82
N LYS A 146 11.78 3.50 -8.15
CA LYS A 146 10.46 3.18 -8.70
C LYS A 146 10.12 4.01 -9.93
N GLN A 147 10.46 5.31 -9.94
CA GLN A 147 10.16 6.17 -11.09
C GLN A 147 10.92 5.73 -12.34
N GLU A 148 12.19 5.32 -12.18
CA GLU A 148 12.98 4.76 -13.27
C GLU A 148 12.40 3.44 -13.76
N TYR A 149 11.97 2.58 -12.84
CA TYR A 149 11.30 1.33 -13.18
C TYR A 149 10.01 1.58 -13.96
N ASP A 150 9.12 2.48 -13.48
CA ASP A 150 7.86 2.80 -14.14
C ASP A 150 8.10 3.38 -15.54
N SER A 151 9.03 4.34 -15.67
CA SER A 151 9.41 4.92 -16.96
C SER A 151 9.95 3.88 -17.95
N ASN A 152 10.69 2.88 -17.46
CA ASN A 152 11.17 1.78 -18.29
C ASN A 152 10.02 0.84 -18.71
N CYS A 153 9.07 0.59 -17.83
CA CYS A 153 7.87 -0.18 -18.18
C CYS A 153 7.04 0.51 -19.26
N ASP A 154 6.85 1.82 -19.15
CA ASP A 154 6.14 2.63 -20.14
C ASP A 154 6.87 2.62 -21.48
N TYR A 155 8.20 2.80 -21.46
CA TYR A 155 9.02 2.72 -22.66
C TYR A 155 8.91 1.37 -23.38
N ILE A 156 8.98 0.26 -22.60
CA ILE A 156 8.81 -1.10 -23.14
C ILE A 156 7.41 -1.28 -23.72
N TYR A 157 6.39 -0.79 -23.03
CA TYR A 157 5.01 -0.86 -23.50
C TYR A 157 4.80 -0.15 -24.83
N GLU A 158 5.39 1.04 -25.00
CA GLU A 158 5.22 1.88 -26.18
C GLU A 158 6.11 1.48 -27.37
N ASN A 159 7.34 1.04 -27.10
CA ASN A 159 8.37 0.91 -28.13
C ASN A 159 8.88 -0.53 -28.35
N GLU A 160 8.72 -1.43 -27.38
CA GLU A 160 9.26 -2.79 -27.39
C GLU A 160 8.22 -3.79 -26.89
N ARG A 161 7.03 -3.73 -27.47
CA ARG A 161 5.84 -4.47 -27.00
C ARG A 161 6.05 -5.97 -26.79
N GLU A 162 6.92 -6.59 -27.57
CA GLU A 162 7.29 -8.01 -27.44
C GLU A 162 8.06 -8.31 -26.14
N LYS A 163 8.67 -7.30 -25.53
CA LYS A 163 9.34 -7.38 -24.23
C LYS A 163 8.40 -7.08 -23.05
N TYR A 164 7.20 -6.57 -23.31
CA TYR A 164 6.19 -6.32 -22.30
C TYR A 164 5.58 -7.64 -21.84
N THR A 165 6.31 -8.36 -21.02
CA THR A 165 5.94 -9.70 -20.52
C THR A 165 6.08 -9.74 -19.01
N PHE A 166 5.26 -10.57 -18.37
CA PHE A 166 5.34 -10.77 -16.92
C PHE A 166 6.78 -11.06 -16.46
N LYS A 167 7.49 -11.94 -17.18
CA LYS A 167 8.87 -12.31 -16.88
C LYS A 167 9.83 -11.11 -16.83
N ASN A 168 9.62 -10.09 -17.66
CA ASN A 168 10.44 -8.90 -17.69
C ASN A 168 9.97 -7.88 -16.65
N LEU A 169 8.67 -7.72 -16.50
CA LEU A 169 8.08 -6.73 -15.61
C LEU A 169 8.23 -7.05 -14.11
N VAL A 170 8.43 -8.33 -13.74
CA VAL A 170 8.74 -8.69 -12.34
C VAL A 170 10.16 -8.34 -11.92
N LYS A 171 11.03 -8.02 -12.87
CA LYS A 171 12.41 -7.65 -12.59
C LYS A 171 12.50 -6.18 -12.17
N ARG A 172 13.41 -5.92 -11.24
CA ARG A 172 13.83 -4.60 -10.81
C ARG A 172 15.32 -4.47 -11.02
N THR A 173 15.79 -3.26 -11.29
CA THR A 173 17.22 -2.92 -11.22
C THR A 173 17.48 -2.25 -9.89
N GLY A 174 18.26 -2.89 -9.03
CA GLY A 174 18.64 -2.34 -7.74
C GLY A 174 19.47 -1.06 -7.87
N CYS A 175 19.50 -0.28 -6.82
CA CYS A 175 20.35 0.93 -6.74
C CYS A 175 21.86 0.62 -6.80
N ASP A 176 22.21 -0.64 -6.64
CA ASP A 176 23.56 -1.19 -6.87
C ASP A 176 23.81 -1.63 -8.33
N GLY A 177 22.83 -1.43 -9.22
CA GLY A 177 22.86 -1.86 -10.62
C GLY A 177 22.62 -3.36 -10.84
N ILE A 178 22.28 -4.12 -9.81
CA ILE A 178 22.06 -5.56 -9.92
C ILE A 178 20.57 -5.84 -10.14
N GLU A 179 20.24 -6.61 -11.18
CA GLU A 179 18.87 -7.08 -11.41
C GLU A 179 18.45 -8.09 -10.35
N PHE A 180 17.20 -7.96 -9.91
CA PHE A 180 16.56 -8.94 -9.02
C PHE A 180 15.07 -9.07 -9.35
N ILE A 181 14.44 -10.13 -8.86
CA ILE A 181 12.99 -10.29 -8.91
C ILE A 181 12.42 -9.86 -7.56
N SER A 182 11.48 -8.93 -7.60
CA SER A 182 10.81 -8.48 -6.39
C SER A 182 9.69 -9.46 -6.03
N TYR A 183 9.81 -10.09 -4.86
CA TYR A 183 8.79 -10.93 -4.23
C TYR A 183 8.24 -10.29 -2.95
N ASN A 184 8.63 -9.05 -2.66
CA ASN A 184 8.24 -8.40 -1.43
C ASN A 184 6.77 -7.95 -1.53
N ILE A 185 5.97 -8.33 -0.53
CA ILE A 185 4.56 -7.95 -0.46
C ILE A 185 4.37 -6.43 -0.36
N MET A 186 5.39 -5.69 0.13
CA MET A 186 5.37 -4.22 0.23
C MET A 186 5.85 -3.53 -1.05
N ASP A 187 6.06 -4.26 -2.13
CA ASP A 187 6.24 -3.71 -3.48
C ASP A 187 4.88 -3.56 -4.17
N TYR A 188 4.80 -2.70 -5.18
CA TYR A 188 3.57 -2.61 -5.97
C TYR A 188 3.46 -3.79 -6.95
N ALA A 189 2.24 -4.27 -7.12
CA ALA A 189 1.92 -5.20 -8.19
C ALA A 189 2.24 -4.58 -9.54
N ILE A 190 2.71 -5.41 -10.48
CA ILE A 190 2.93 -4.96 -11.86
C ILE A 190 1.59 -4.84 -12.58
N SER A 191 1.38 -3.71 -13.24
CA SER A 191 0.28 -3.56 -14.20
C SER A 191 0.62 -4.32 -15.47
N TYR A 192 0.14 -5.56 -15.59
CA TYR A 192 0.29 -6.37 -16.78
C TYR A 192 -1.09 -6.67 -17.35
N SER A 193 -1.40 -6.08 -18.50
CA SER A 193 -2.58 -6.42 -19.30
C SER A 193 -2.17 -7.32 -20.46
N ASN A 194 -2.79 -8.49 -20.55
CA ASN A 194 -2.63 -9.40 -21.69
C ASN A 194 -3.16 -8.79 -22.99
#